data_6ae2c23cf7644a8300ea9d18a1e11b2a
#
_entry.id   6ae2c23cf7644a8300ea9d18a1e11b2a
#
_cell.length_a   1.000
_cell.length_b   1.000
_cell.length_c   1.000
_cell.angle_alpha   90.00
_cell.angle_beta   90.00
_cell.angle_gamma   90.00
#
_symmetry.space_group_name_H-M   'P 1'
#
loop_
_entity.id
_entity.type
_entity.pdbx_description
1 polymer ?
#
loop_
_entity_poly.entity_id
_entity_poly.type
_entity_poly.pdbx_seq_one_letter_code
_entity_poly.pdbx_strand_id
1 'polypeptide(L)'
;MKLKTALKSAVAGLTLVSGSAAFAGGHGELNVAYFLEWPMPFQAAKVSGAYDAALGMKVNWVSFDTGTAMSAAMASGDIDISVSQGVPPFVVATSAGQDLQIVDVAVSYADNDNCVVASGLEIDKNSAGELAGKKVAVPLGTAAHYGFLKQMEHFGVSLDSVTVVDMAPAEGQAALAQGAVDMACGWGGALRRMKESGNVLLTGAEKTELGILVFDVTTAPSGFVAENADVVAKFLAVTADANTAWNTSQPEFMANMIAQDAGMSV
;
A
#
# COMPACT_ATOMS: atom_id res chain seq x y z
N MET A 1 -64.11 62.24 -15.17
CA MET A 1 -64.36 61.13 -14.34
C MET A 1 -63.89 59.87 -15.03
N LYS A 2 -62.78 59.32 -14.67
CA LYS A 2 -62.14 58.27 -15.43
C LYS A 2 -61.99 57.03 -14.53
N LEU A 3 -62.67 55.96 -14.94
CA LEU A 3 -62.55 54.63 -14.40
C LEU A 3 -61.17 54.08 -14.75
N LYS A 4 -60.44 53.59 -13.74
CA LYS A 4 -59.23 52.81 -13.97
C LYS A 4 -59.47 51.37 -13.52
N THR A 5 -59.57 50.51 -14.49
CA THR A 5 -59.65 49.05 -14.37
C THR A 5 -58.28 48.54 -13.92
N ALA A 6 -58.16 47.84 -12.79
CA ALA A 6 -56.98 47.19 -12.36
C ALA A 6 -56.98 45.73 -12.81
N LEU A 7 -56.05 45.39 -13.72
CA LEU A 7 -55.82 44.03 -14.19
C LEU A 7 -54.92 43.32 -13.17
N LYS A 8 -55.41 42.30 -12.48
CA LYS A 8 -54.62 41.42 -11.64
C LYS A 8 -54.04 40.30 -12.47
N SER A 9 -52.78 40.42 -12.77
CA SER A 9 -52.02 39.31 -13.39
C SER A 9 -51.61 38.33 -12.29
N ALA A 10 -52.13 37.12 -12.33
CA ALA A 10 -51.67 36.00 -11.53
C ALA A 10 -50.45 35.40 -12.21
N VAL A 11 -49.27 35.59 -11.63
CA VAL A 11 -48.05 34.89 -11.99
C VAL A 11 -48.00 33.57 -11.24
N ALA A 12 -48.29 32.48 -11.94
CA ALA A 12 -48.07 31.14 -11.41
C ALA A 12 -46.56 30.88 -11.44
N GLY A 13 -45.94 30.94 -10.25
CA GLY A 13 -44.53 30.55 -10.07
C GLY A 13 -44.38 29.04 -10.26
N LEU A 14 -43.80 28.63 -11.37
CA LEU A 14 -43.32 27.26 -11.56
C LEU A 14 -41.99 27.15 -10.84
N THR A 15 -41.99 26.63 -9.60
CA THR A 15 -40.76 26.22 -8.91
C THR A 15 -40.25 24.97 -9.59
N LEU A 16 -39.27 25.14 -10.48
CA LEU A 16 -38.40 24.07 -10.92
C LEU A 16 -37.57 23.62 -9.69
N VAL A 17 -38.00 22.54 -9.06
CA VAL A 17 -37.18 21.76 -8.16
C VAL A 17 -36.11 21.11 -9.06
N SER A 18 -34.96 21.78 -9.17
CA SER A 18 -33.76 21.16 -9.70
C SER A 18 -33.32 20.15 -8.62
N GLY A 19 -33.87 18.95 -8.73
CA GLY A 19 -33.30 17.80 -8.06
C GLY A 19 -31.91 17.62 -8.65
N SER A 20 -30.89 18.04 -7.91
CA SER A 20 -29.54 17.54 -8.13
C SER A 20 -29.64 16.04 -7.90
N ALA A 21 -29.79 15.28 -8.98
CA ALA A 21 -29.44 13.88 -8.96
C ALA A 21 -27.95 13.89 -8.57
N ALA A 22 -27.66 13.58 -7.32
CA ALA A 22 -26.34 13.10 -6.94
C ALA A 22 -26.15 11.90 -7.87
N PHE A 23 -25.31 12.05 -8.86
CA PHE A 23 -24.78 10.92 -9.59
C PHE A 23 -24.08 10.08 -8.53
N ALA A 24 -24.75 9.04 -8.03
CA ALA A 24 -24.10 7.90 -7.45
C ALA A 24 -23.09 7.48 -8.51
N GLY A 25 -21.78 7.65 -8.20
CA GLY A 25 -20.71 7.50 -9.15
C GLY A 25 -20.70 6.07 -9.68
N GLY A 26 -21.28 5.88 -10.84
CA GLY A 26 -20.88 4.80 -11.72
C GLY A 26 -19.48 5.18 -12.20
N HIS A 27 -18.43 4.75 -11.50
CA HIS A 27 -17.08 4.88 -11.96
C HIS A 27 -16.98 4.11 -13.27
N GLY A 28 -16.81 4.81 -14.40
CA GLY A 28 -16.53 4.16 -15.68
C GLY A 28 -15.19 3.42 -15.67
N GLU A 29 -14.40 3.60 -14.63
CA GLU A 29 -13.08 3.04 -14.39
C GLU A 29 -12.92 2.73 -12.90
N LEU A 30 -12.12 1.70 -12.57
CA LEU A 30 -11.76 1.32 -11.20
C LEU A 30 -10.29 1.74 -10.95
N ASN A 31 -10.03 2.53 -9.92
CA ASN A 31 -8.69 2.97 -9.57
C ASN A 31 -8.08 2.08 -8.49
N VAL A 32 -6.99 1.40 -8.81
CA VAL A 32 -6.35 0.42 -7.92
C VAL A 32 -4.93 0.83 -7.60
N ALA A 33 -4.64 1.00 -6.30
CA ALA A 33 -3.30 1.24 -5.79
C ALA A 33 -2.52 -0.07 -5.64
N TYR A 34 -1.21 -0.03 -5.98
CA TYR A 34 -0.29 -1.14 -5.79
C TYR A 34 1.15 -0.63 -5.58
N PHE A 35 2.07 -1.52 -5.19
CA PHE A 35 3.49 -1.20 -5.10
C PHE A 35 4.25 -1.63 -6.34
N LEU A 36 5.16 -0.76 -6.83
CA LEU A 36 6.27 -1.18 -7.70
C LEU A 36 7.30 -1.96 -6.87
N GLU A 37 8.12 -2.76 -7.56
CA GLU A 37 9.19 -3.57 -6.93
C GLU A 37 8.69 -4.52 -5.80
N TRP A 38 7.40 -4.81 -5.80
CA TRP A 38 6.74 -5.77 -4.91
C TRP A 38 6.02 -6.82 -5.76
N PRO A 39 6.76 -7.82 -6.28
CA PRO A 39 6.25 -8.78 -7.25
C PRO A 39 5.20 -9.71 -6.63
N MET A 40 4.02 -9.74 -7.24
CA MET A 40 2.89 -10.56 -6.81
C MET A 40 2.14 -11.15 -8.02
N PRO A 41 1.47 -12.31 -7.87
CA PRO A 41 0.76 -12.96 -8.98
C PRO A 41 -0.30 -12.11 -9.67
N PHE A 42 -0.98 -11.19 -8.95
CA PHE A 42 -1.99 -10.29 -9.53
C PHE A 42 -1.45 -9.46 -10.69
N GLN A 43 -0.14 -9.16 -10.70
CA GLN A 43 0.48 -8.35 -11.75
C GLN A 43 0.46 -9.06 -13.11
N ALA A 44 0.52 -10.39 -13.14
CA ALA A 44 0.30 -11.13 -14.39
C ALA A 44 -1.13 -10.97 -14.91
N ALA A 45 -2.14 -11.00 -14.03
CA ALA A 45 -3.53 -10.73 -14.38
C ALA A 45 -3.75 -9.27 -14.80
N LYS A 46 -3.07 -8.32 -14.16
CA LYS A 46 -3.04 -6.90 -14.55
C LYS A 46 -2.50 -6.75 -15.98
N VAL A 47 -1.34 -7.29 -16.28
CA VAL A 47 -0.67 -7.19 -17.60
C VAL A 47 -1.49 -7.85 -18.70
N SER A 48 -2.15 -8.98 -18.40
CA SER A 48 -2.98 -9.69 -19.38
C SER A 48 -4.35 -9.03 -19.63
N GLY A 49 -4.74 -8.02 -18.86
CA GLY A 49 -6.05 -7.38 -18.93
C GLY A 49 -7.19 -8.23 -18.35
N ALA A 50 -6.87 -9.24 -17.53
CA ALA A 50 -7.86 -10.15 -16.97
C ALA A 50 -8.86 -9.43 -16.05
N TYR A 51 -8.43 -8.41 -15.31
CA TYR A 51 -9.30 -7.58 -14.50
C TYR A 51 -10.30 -6.80 -15.33
N ASP A 52 -9.85 -6.11 -16.38
CA ASP A 52 -10.72 -5.34 -17.28
C ASP A 52 -11.79 -6.24 -17.91
N ALA A 53 -11.40 -7.43 -18.35
CA ALA A 53 -12.28 -8.41 -18.96
C ALA A 53 -13.33 -8.94 -17.98
N ALA A 54 -12.94 -9.28 -16.76
CA ALA A 54 -13.83 -9.85 -15.74
C ALA A 54 -14.81 -8.81 -15.17
N LEU A 55 -14.35 -7.57 -15.01
CA LEU A 55 -15.14 -6.48 -14.46
C LEU A 55 -16.02 -5.80 -15.52
N GLY A 56 -15.68 -5.92 -16.82
CA GLY A 56 -16.35 -5.21 -17.90
C GLY A 56 -16.15 -3.69 -17.85
N MET A 57 -15.09 -3.24 -17.17
CA MET A 57 -14.68 -1.84 -17.05
C MET A 57 -13.16 -1.75 -17.06
N LYS A 58 -12.64 -0.55 -17.30
CA LYS A 58 -11.20 -0.31 -17.25
C LYS A 58 -10.72 -0.26 -15.81
N VAL A 59 -9.58 -0.90 -15.54
CA VAL A 59 -8.87 -0.79 -14.26
C VAL A 59 -7.63 0.09 -14.44
N ASN A 60 -7.61 1.22 -13.75
CA ASN A 60 -6.46 2.11 -13.69
C ASN A 60 -5.57 1.70 -12.52
N TRP A 61 -4.36 1.29 -12.83
CA TRP A 61 -3.38 0.89 -11.84
C TRP A 61 -2.45 2.06 -11.50
N VAL A 62 -2.42 2.46 -10.23
CA VAL A 62 -1.63 3.58 -9.74
C VAL A 62 -0.60 3.05 -8.73
N SER A 63 0.68 3.27 -9.03
CA SER A 63 1.76 2.84 -8.13
C SER A 63 2.00 3.84 -7.02
N PHE A 64 2.31 3.33 -5.83
CA PHE A 64 2.65 4.12 -4.65
C PHE A 64 3.92 3.60 -3.99
N ASP A 65 4.64 4.50 -3.32
CA ASP A 65 5.88 4.17 -2.61
C ASP A 65 5.63 3.63 -1.20
N THR A 66 4.47 3.95 -0.60
CA THR A 66 4.12 3.52 0.77
C THR A 66 2.62 3.24 0.92
N GLY A 67 2.26 2.34 1.86
CA GLY A 67 0.86 2.07 2.20
C GLY A 67 0.15 3.26 2.86
N THR A 68 0.89 4.15 3.51
CA THR A 68 0.33 5.40 4.05
C THR A 68 -0.11 6.35 2.94
N ALA A 69 0.67 6.43 1.84
CA ALA A 69 0.29 7.18 0.65
C ALA A 69 -0.96 6.58 -0.04
N MET A 70 -1.07 5.24 -0.10
CA MET A 70 -2.29 4.58 -0.60
C MET A 70 -3.52 4.96 0.24
N SER A 71 -3.41 4.93 1.58
CA SER A 71 -4.50 5.34 2.49
C SER A 71 -4.90 6.80 2.28
N ALA A 72 -3.94 7.69 2.07
CA ALA A 72 -4.22 9.11 1.79
C ALA A 72 -4.98 9.28 0.47
N ALA A 73 -4.60 8.52 -0.58
CA ALA A 73 -5.29 8.55 -1.86
C ALA A 73 -6.70 7.95 -1.80
N MET A 74 -6.93 6.93 -0.95
CA MET A 74 -8.29 6.44 -0.66
C MET A 74 -9.13 7.48 0.10
N ALA A 75 -8.53 8.23 1.03
CA ALA A 75 -9.22 9.30 1.76
C ALA A 75 -9.65 10.46 0.87
N SER A 76 -8.88 10.79 -0.17
CA SER A 76 -9.24 11.81 -1.18
C SER A 76 -10.27 11.32 -2.21
N GLY A 77 -10.51 10.02 -2.30
CA GLY A 77 -11.39 9.41 -3.30
C GLY A 77 -10.71 9.14 -4.65
N ASP A 78 -9.38 9.24 -4.72
CA ASP A 78 -8.62 8.97 -5.95
C ASP A 78 -8.39 7.48 -6.17
N ILE A 79 -8.48 6.66 -5.14
CA ILE A 79 -8.27 5.21 -5.16
C ILE A 79 -9.48 4.49 -4.54
N ASP A 80 -9.95 3.46 -5.22
CA ASP A 80 -11.08 2.62 -4.83
C ASP A 80 -10.64 1.35 -4.08
N ILE A 81 -9.55 0.72 -4.52
CA ILE A 81 -8.99 -0.50 -3.92
C ILE A 81 -7.47 -0.33 -3.78
N SER A 82 -6.92 -0.75 -2.65
CA SER A 82 -5.48 -0.84 -2.43
C SER A 82 -5.08 -2.29 -2.29
N VAL A 83 -4.24 -2.78 -3.19
CA VAL A 83 -3.71 -4.15 -3.16
C VAL A 83 -2.39 -4.18 -2.39
N SER A 84 -2.25 -5.16 -1.47
CA SER A 84 -1.02 -5.38 -0.71
C SER A 84 -0.59 -4.20 0.17
N GLN A 85 -1.55 -3.49 0.74
CA GLN A 85 -1.26 -2.52 1.79
C GLN A 85 -0.91 -3.26 3.09
N GLY A 86 0.18 -2.90 3.75
CA GLY A 86 0.53 -3.46 5.05
C GLY A 86 -0.55 -3.17 6.12
N VAL A 87 -0.71 -4.07 7.07
CA VAL A 87 -1.65 -3.86 8.20
C VAL A 87 -1.35 -2.58 9.00
N PRO A 88 -0.08 -2.22 9.30
CA PRO A 88 0.19 -0.98 10.03
C PRO A 88 -0.33 0.28 9.35
N PRO A 89 -0.14 0.53 8.04
CA PRO A 89 -0.77 1.68 7.36
C PRO A 89 -2.29 1.68 7.46
N PHE A 90 -2.94 0.51 7.34
CA PHE A 90 -4.38 0.38 7.53
C PHE A 90 -4.81 0.80 8.96
N VAL A 91 -4.09 0.31 9.99
CA VAL A 91 -4.36 0.67 11.39
C VAL A 91 -4.15 2.16 11.63
N VAL A 92 -3.10 2.76 11.08
CA VAL A 92 -2.86 4.21 11.19
C VAL A 92 -4.02 5.01 10.59
N ALA A 93 -4.47 4.65 9.39
CA ALA A 93 -5.55 5.33 8.70
C ALA A 93 -6.88 5.21 9.44
N THR A 94 -7.25 3.99 9.87
CA THR A 94 -8.51 3.75 10.60
C THR A 94 -8.50 4.37 11.99
N SER A 95 -7.38 4.39 12.68
CA SER A 95 -7.21 5.09 13.96
C SER A 95 -7.35 6.61 13.83
N ALA A 96 -7.04 7.16 12.66
CA ALA A 96 -7.27 8.57 12.32
C ALA A 96 -8.72 8.86 11.89
N GLY A 97 -9.60 7.86 11.90
CA GLY A 97 -11.02 7.99 11.56
C GLY A 97 -11.39 7.70 10.12
N GLN A 98 -10.44 7.18 9.30
CA GLN A 98 -10.75 6.76 7.94
C GLN A 98 -11.58 5.47 7.96
N ASP A 99 -12.70 5.45 7.24
CA ASP A 99 -13.60 4.29 7.17
C ASP A 99 -13.16 3.34 6.05
N LEU A 100 -12.26 2.41 6.41
CA LEU A 100 -11.72 1.39 5.52
C LEU A 100 -12.09 -0.01 5.99
N GLN A 101 -12.22 -0.94 5.03
CA GLN A 101 -12.39 -2.36 5.29
C GLN A 101 -11.21 -3.16 4.69
N ILE A 102 -10.82 -4.21 5.39
CA ILE A 102 -10.00 -5.29 4.83
C ILE A 102 -10.96 -6.22 4.07
N VAL A 103 -10.71 -6.41 2.78
CA VAL A 103 -11.51 -7.27 1.92
C VAL A 103 -10.81 -8.57 1.54
N ASP A 104 -9.48 -8.64 1.72
CA ASP A 104 -8.68 -9.86 1.52
C ASP A 104 -7.34 -9.78 2.27
N VAL A 105 -6.72 -10.94 2.52
CA VAL A 105 -5.31 -11.05 2.92
C VAL A 105 -4.48 -11.28 1.67
N ALA A 106 -3.75 -10.25 1.24
CA ALA A 106 -3.03 -10.26 -0.02
C ALA A 106 -1.80 -11.19 0.01
N VAL A 107 -1.00 -11.13 1.07
CA VAL A 107 0.21 -11.95 1.23
C VAL A 107 0.69 -11.96 2.68
N SER A 108 1.23 -13.10 3.11
CA SER A 108 1.99 -13.22 4.37
C SER A 108 3.46 -13.45 4.04
N TYR A 109 4.35 -12.75 4.73
CA TYR A 109 5.79 -12.82 4.47
C TYR A 109 6.59 -12.60 5.76
N ALA A 110 7.88 -12.97 5.75
CA ALA A 110 8.77 -12.78 6.90
C ALA A 110 10.06 -12.05 6.52
N ASP A 111 10.63 -12.33 5.34
CA ASP A 111 11.97 -11.85 4.96
C ASP A 111 11.96 -10.74 3.88
N ASN A 112 10.78 -10.45 3.29
CA ASN A 112 10.64 -9.45 2.24
C ASN A 112 10.44 -8.02 2.78
N ASP A 113 10.44 -7.83 4.09
CA ASP A 113 10.39 -6.57 4.82
C ASP A 113 11.43 -6.64 5.96
N ASN A 114 12.40 -5.76 5.98
CA ASN A 114 13.44 -5.75 7.01
C ASN A 114 14.19 -4.41 7.03
N CYS A 115 15.12 -4.30 8.00
CA CYS A 115 16.07 -3.21 8.08
C CYS A 115 17.48 -3.75 7.85
N VAL A 116 18.31 -2.95 7.17
CA VAL A 116 19.70 -3.29 6.83
C VAL A 116 20.63 -2.24 7.43
N VAL A 117 21.60 -2.69 8.18
CA VAL A 117 22.70 -1.86 8.72
C VAL A 117 23.83 -1.81 7.68
N ALA A 118 24.40 -0.64 7.46
CA ALA A 118 25.54 -0.48 6.55
C ALA A 118 26.72 -1.36 6.96
N SER A 119 27.29 -2.13 6.02
CA SER A 119 28.36 -3.09 6.28
C SER A 119 29.62 -2.48 6.91
N GLY A 120 29.91 -1.21 6.59
CA GLY A 120 31.07 -0.50 7.15
C GLY A 120 31.01 -0.20 8.65
N LEU A 121 29.86 -0.45 9.31
CA LEU A 121 29.70 -0.27 10.75
C LEU A 121 30.03 -1.53 11.55
N GLU A 122 30.07 -2.70 10.90
CA GLU A 122 30.35 -4.00 11.53
C GLU A 122 29.38 -4.33 12.70
N ILE A 123 28.17 -3.74 12.69
CA ILE A 123 27.13 -4.00 13.70
C ILE A 123 26.31 -5.22 13.29
N ASP A 124 26.24 -6.19 14.19
CA ASP A 124 25.40 -7.39 14.06
C ASP A 124 24.40 -7.51 15.23
N LYS A 125 23.67 -8.62 15.30
CA LYS A 125 22.72 -8.86 16.39
C LYS A 125 23.32 -8.90 17.80
N ASN A 126 24.62 -9.15 17.93
CA ASN A 126 25.29 -9.19 19.22
C ASN A 126 25.81 -7.80 19.67
N SER A 127 25.97 -6.90 18.72
CA SER A 127 26.38 -5.51 18.89
C SER A 127 25.33 -4.47 18.59
N ALA A 128 24.05 -4.88 18.46
CA ALA A 128 22.95 -3.99 18.09
C ALA A 128 22.80 -2.73 18.97
N GLY A 129 23.28 -2.76 20.22
CA GLY A 129 23.35 -1.58 21.08
C GLY A 129 24.20 -0.43 20.53
N GLU A 130 25.13 -0.70 19.60
CA GLU A 130 25.96 0.30 18.93
C GLU A 130 25.15 1.13 17.88
N LEU A 131 23.87 0.79 17.64
CA LEU A 131 22.96 1.65 16.92
C LEU A 131 22.65 2.96 17.65
N ALA A 132 22.94 3.06 18.95
CA ALA A 132 22.82 4.33 19.67
C ALA A 132 23.66 5.44 18.98
N GLY A 133 23.06 6.59 18.75
CA GLY A 133 23.66 7.71 18.02
C GLY A 133 23.60 7.59 16.49
N LYS A 134 23.10 6.49 15.94
CA LYS A 134 23.02 6.25 14.49
C LYS A 134 21.77 6.89 13.87
N LYS A 135 21.86 7.10 12.56
CA LYS A 135 20.78 7.66 11.74
C LYS A 135 20.11 6.54 10.93
N VAL A 136 18.81 6.40 11.06
CA VAL A 136 18.03 5.30 10.48
C VAL A 136 16.94 5.85 9.56
N ALA A 137 16.95 5.43 8.30
CA ALA A 137 15.86 5.70 7.37
C ALA A 137 14.74 4.68 7.57
N VAL A 138 13.53 5.16 7.88
CA VAL A 138 12.36 4.30 8.15
C VAL A 138 11.14 4.89 7.46
N PRO A 139 10.40 4.13 6.65
CA PRO A 139 9.13 4.59 6.11
C PRO A 139 8.06 4.54 7.22
N LEU A 140 7.80 5.68 7.85
CA LEU A 140 6.95 5.78 9.04
C LEU A 140 5.52 5.30 8.80
N GLY A 141 4.92 4.67 9.80
CA GLY A 141 3.55 4.15 9.75
C GLY A 141 3.37 2.88 8.90
N THR A 142 4.45 2.27 8.42
CA THR A 142 4.42 1.06 7.57
C THR A 142 4.76 -0.22 8.34
N ALA A 143 4.68 -1.39 7.67
CA ALA A 143 5.13 -2.66 8.21
C ALA A 143 6.63 -2.62 8.58
N ALA A 144 7.47 -2.00 7.74
CA ALA A 144 8.89 -1.82 8.03
C ALA A 144 9.14 -0.97 9.28
N HIS A 145 8.32 0.05 9.52
CA HIS A 145 8.37 0.80 10.78
C HIS A 145 8.02 -0.08 11.98
N TYR A 146 6.94 -0.86 11.90
CA TYR A 146 6.59 -1.80 12.96
C TYR A 146 7.72 -2.80 13.22
N GLY A 147 8.28 -3.40 12.17
CA GLY A 147 9.41 -4.33 12.25
C GLY A 147 10.65 -3.69 12.89
N PHE A 148 10.96 -2.44 12.54
CA PHE A 148 12.03 -1.66 13.16
C PHE A 148 11.80 -1.47 14.68
N LEU A 149 10.61 -1.01 15.06
CA LEU A 149 10.28 -0.80 16.49
C LEU A 149 10.43 -2.08 17.30
N LYS A 150 9.96 -3.21 16.77
CA LYS A 150 10.05 -4.51 17.41
C LYS A 150 11.51 -5.04 17.51
N GLN A 151 12.33 -4.77 16.51
CA GLN A 151 13.76 -5.10 16.57
C GLN A 151 14.47 -4.24 17.62
N MET A 152 14.21 -2.93 17.70
CA MET A 152 14.80 -2.06 18.71
C MET A 152 14.38 -2.49 20.13
N GLU A 153 13.11 -2.83 20.33
CA GLU A 153 12.60 -3.39 21.59
C GLU A 153 13.34 -4.69 21.97
N HIS A 154 13.49 -5.63 21.02
CA HIS A 154 14.16 -6.91 21.24
C HIS A 154 15.64 -6.73 21.66
N PHE A 155 16.34 -5.81 21.01
CA PHE A 155 17.75 -5.54 21.31
C PHE A 155 17.97 -4.57 22.47
N GLY A 156 16.90 -4.02 23.06
CA GLY A 156 16.99 -3.03 24.14
C GLY A 156 17.60 -1.69 23.71
N VAL A 157 17.49 -1.36 22.42
CA VAL A 157 17.94 -0.07 21.88
C VAL A 157 16.84 0.97 22.07
N SER A 158 17.15 2.04 22.84
CA SER A 158 16.21 3.13 23.04
C SER A 158 15.97 3.90 21.74
N LEU A 159 14.70 4.13 21.39
CA LEU A 159 14.34 4.94 20.22
C LEU A 159 14.84 6.40 20.34
N ASP A 160 14.97 6.93 21.55
CA ASP A 160 15.52 8.26 21.79
C ASP A 160 17.04 8.33 21.53
N SER A 161 17.70 7.17 21.45
CA SER A 161 19.14 7.11 21.16
C SER A 161 19.48 7.07 19.69
N VAL A 162 18.50 6.90 18.80
CA VAL A 162 18.68 6.86 17.34
C VAL A 162 18.00 8.05 16.67
N THR A 163 18.54 8.49 15.54
CA THR A 163 17.90 9.53 14.73
C THR A 163 17.09 8.89 13.60
N VAL A 164 15.77 8.80 13.76
CA VAL A 164 14.88 8.27 12.72
C VAL A 164 14.56 9.36 11.70
N VAL A 165 14.68 9.03 10.41
CA VAL A 165 14.33 9.89 9.29
C VAL A 165 13.27 9.17 8.45
N ASP A 166 12.16 9.85 8.20
CA ASP A 166 11.10 9.32 7.33
C ASP A 166 11.57 9.33 5.88
N MET A 167 11.70 8.15 5.30
CA MET A 167 12.08 7.95 3.90
C MET A 167 11.35 6.75 3.32
N ALA A 168 10.84 6.88 2.09
CA ALA A 168 10.35 5.75 1.33
C ALA A 168 11.48 4.73 1.05
N PRO A 169 11.18 3.43 0.82
CA PRO A 169 12.21 2.40 0.69
C PRO A 169 13.29 2.69 -0.35
N ALA A 170 12.92 3.22 -1.52
CA ALA A 170 13.87 3.57 -2.58
C ALA A 170 14.80 4.72 -2.17
N GLU A 171 14.27 5.73 -1.47
CA GLU A 171 15.04 6.85 -0.93
C GLU A 171 15.99 6.38 0.18
N GLY A 172 15.49 5.55 1.11
CA GLY A 172 16.28 4.95 2.18
C GLY A 172 17.41 4.08 1.64
N GLN A 173 17.15 3.31 0.58
CA GLN A 173 18.16 2.52 -0.12
C GLN A 173 19.26 3.40 -0.71
N ALA A 174 18.89 4.47 -1.41
CA ALA A 174 19.85 5.41 -1.98
C ALA A 174 20.67 6.11 -0.88
N ALA A 175 20.03 6.53 0.21
CA ALA A 175 20.69 7.17 1.35
C ALA A 175 21.69 6.21 2.04
N LEU A 176 21.35 4.92 2.20
CA LEU A 176 22.22 3.89 2.75
C LEU A 176 23.45 3.68 1.86
N ALA A 177 23.25 3.53 0.55
CA ALA A 177 24.32 3.33 -0.42
C ALA A 177 25.30 4.52 -0.47
N GLN A 178 24.83 5.74 -0.18
CA GLN A 178 25.64 6.96 -0.13
C GLN A 178 26.28 7.23 1.24
N GLY A 179 25.98 6.40 2.25
CA GLY A 179 26.44 6.64 3.62
C GLY A 179 25.78 7.84 4.31
N ALA A 180 24.63 8.30 3.81
CA ALA A 180 23.87 9.39 4.41
C ALA A 180 23.03 8.94 5.62
N VAL A 181 22.78 7.64 5.73
CA VAL A 181 22.18 6.96 6.88
C VAL A 181 23.00 5.70 7.22
N ASP A 182 22.93 5.27 8.46
CA ASP A 182 23.65 4.13 9.01
C ASP A 182 22.86 2.81 8.85
N MET A 183 21.55 2.91 8.80
CA MET A 183 20.61 1.81 8.64
C MET A 183 19.41 2.28 7.82
N ALA A 184 18.84 1.40 7.02
CA ALA A 184 17.62 1.69 6.28
C ALA A 184 16.64 0.52 6.31
N CYS A 185 15.34 0.81 6.44
CA CYS A 185 14.27 -0.17 6.45
C CYS A 185 13.46 -0.08 5.15
N GLY A 186 12.95 -1.22 4.69
CA GLY A 186 12.14 -1.26 3.48
C GLY A 186 11.78 -2.69 3.08
N TRP A 187 11.30 -2.85 1.88
CA TRP A 187 10.81 -4.11 1.33
C TRP A 187 11.15 -4.27 -0.15
N GLY A 188 10.83 -5.45 -0.68
CA GLY A 188 10.90 -5.75 -2.11
C GLY A 188 12.26 -5.49 -2.75
N GLY A 189 12.25 -4.88 -3.92
CA GLY A 189 13.45 -4.57 -4.70
C GLY A 189 14.41 -3.64 -3.99
N ALA A 190 13.90 -2.62 -3.28
CA ALA A 190 14.72 -1.71 -2.49
C ALA A 190 15.46 -2.45 -1.36
N LEU A 191 14.77 -3.32 -0.60
CA LEU A 191 15.39 -4.13 0.44
C LEU A 191 16.45 -5.08 -0.13
N ARG A 192 16.19 -5.70 -1.28
CA ARG A 192 17.18 -6.55 -1.95
C ARG A 192 18.49 -5.80 -2.21
N ARG A 193 18.39 -4.58 -2.76
CA ARG A 193 19.58 -3.73 -3.01
C ARG A 193 20.24 -3.25 -1.71
N MET A 194 19.48 -2.96 -0.65
CA MET A 194 20.07 -2.65 0.66
C MET A 194 20.92 -3.79 1.18
N LYS A 195 20.45 -5.05 1.05
CA LYS A 195 21.18 -6.26 1.48
C LYS A 195 22.51 -6.47 0.74
N GLU A 196 22.70 -5.88 -0.45
CA GLU A 196 23.96 -5.89 -1.18
C GLU A 196 25.04 -5.00 -0.49
N SER A 197 24.61 -4.02 0.32
CA SER A 197 25.47 -3.01 0.95
C SER A 197 25.55 -3.14 2.48
N GLY A 198 24.89 -4.17 3.04
CA GLY A 198 24.83 -4.31 4.50
C GLY A 198 24.27 -5.65 4.96
N ASN A 199 23.99 -5.75 6.25
CA ASN A 199 23.43 -6.94 6.88
C ASN A 199 22.14 -6.63 7.65
N VAL A 200 21.27 -7.64 7.75
CA VAL A 200 20.12 -7.62 8.64
C VAL A 200 20.53 -8.03 10.05
N LEU A 201 19.89 -7.47 11.08
CA LEU A 201 20.11 -7.89 12.46
C LEU A 201 19.34 -9.17 12.81
N LEU A 202 18.12 -9.30 12.27
CA LEU A 202 17.28 -10.49 12.40
C LEU A 202 16.89 -10.99 11.01
N THR A 203 17.04 -12.29 10.80
CA THR A 203 16.47 -12.95 9.61
C THR A 203 14.95 -13.06 9.68
N GLY A 204 14.30 -13.37 8.58
CA GLY A 204 12.85 -13.64 8.57
C GLY A 204 12.44 -14.77 9.51
N ALA A 205 13.24 -15.83 9.61
CA ALA A 205 13.01 -16.94 10.54
C ALA A 205 13.06 -16.48 12.00
N GLU A 206 14.10 -15.75 12.39
CA GLU A 206 14.26 -15.20 13.74
C GLU A 206 13.12 -14.23 14.10
N LYS A 207 12.69 -13.38 13.16
CA LYS A 207 11.52 -12.53 13.36
C LYS A 207 10.24 -13.34 13.61
N THR A 208 10.05 -14.43 12.87
CA THR A 208 8.91 -15.34 13.05
C THR A 208 8.90 -15.98 14.43
N GLU A 209 10.06 -16.47 14.89
CA GLU A 209 10.24 -17.05 16.24
C GLU A 209 9.94 -16.04 17.35
N LEU A 210 10.27 -14.77 17.14
CA LEU A 210 9.98 -13.67 18.06
C LEU A 210 8.54 -13.12 17.95
N GLY A 211 7.73 -13.66 17.06
CA GLY A 211 6.36 -13.17 16.82
C GLY A 211 6.31 -11.80 16.12
N ILE A 212 7.39 -11.37 15.47
CA ILE A 212 7.41 -10.18 14.62
C ILE A 212 6.88 -10.57 13.25
N LEU A 213 5.56 -10.64 13.17
CA LEU A 213 4.86 -11.09 11.97
C LEU A 213 4.25 -9.90 11.24
N VAL A 214 4.34 -9.94 9.94
CA VAL A 214 3.72 -8.96 9.04
C VAL A 214 2.98 -9.68 7.93
N PHE A 215 1.91 -9.06 7.47
CA PHE A 215 1.17 -9.46 6.29
C PHE A 215 0.53 -8.23 5.65
N ASP A 216 0.23 -8.34 4.38
CA ASP A 216 -0.45 -7.29 3.65
C ASP A 216 -1.90 -7.68 3.38
N VAL A 217 -2.70 -6.67 3.25
CA VAL A 217 -4.14 -6.77 3.05
C VAL A 217 -4.58 -5.99 1.82
N THR A 218 -5.62 -6.46 1.17
CA THR A 218 -6.36 -5.68 0.20
C THR A 218 -7.43 -4.90 0.96
N THR A 219 -7.46 -3.58 0.76
CA THR A 219 -8.37 -2.68 1.47
C THR A 219 -9.17 -1.83 0.51
N ALA A 220 -10.34 -1.38 0.96
CA ALA A 220 -11.19 -0.44 0.24
C ALA A 220 -12.01 0.41 1.22
N PRO A 221 -12.47 1.62 0.84
CA PRO A 221 -13.43 2.39 1.63
C PRO A 221 -14.72 1.60 1.86
N SER A 222 -15.25 1.63 3.10
CA SER A 222 -16.46 0.86 3.45
C SER A 222 -17.67 1.22 2.60
N GLY A 223 -17.84 2.51 2.28
CA GLY A 223 -18.88 2.97 1.38
C GLY A 223 -18.74 2.39 -0.03
N PHE A 224 -17.53 2.36 -0.58
CA PHE A 224 -17.27 1.75 -1.89
C PHE A 224 -17.62 0.26 -1.90
N VAL A 225 -17.21 -0.49 -0.87
CA VAL A 225 -17.53 -1.92 -0.74
C VAL A 225 -19.04 -2.15 -0.69
N ALA A 226 -19.77 -1.34 0.09
CA ALA A 226 -21.22 -1.47 0.23
C ALA A 226 -21.97 -1.20 -1.09
N GLU A 227 -21.51 -0.23 -1.87
CA GLU A 227 -22.14 0.16 -3.13
C GLU A 227 -21.71 -0.71 -4.33
N ASN A 228 -20.52 -1.33 -4.26
CA ASN A 228 -19.89 -2.04 -5.38
C ASN A 228 -19.46 -3.47 -5.01
N ALA A 229 -20.23 -4.16 -4.17
CA ALA A 229 -19.89 -5.50 -3.67
C ALA A 229 -19.57 -6.51 -4.79
N ASP A 230 -20.32 -6.46 -5.90
CA ASP A 230 -20.09 -7.33 -7.07
C ASP A 230 -18.75 -7.04 -7.77
N VAL A 231 -18.35 -5.77 -7.85
CA VAL A 231 -17.06 -5.35 -8.43
C VAL A 231 -15.92 -5.86 -7.55
N VAL A 232 -16.02 -5.66 -6.23
CA VAL A 232 -15.03 -6.14 -5.26
C VAL A 232 -14.91 -7.67 -5.33
N ALA A 233 -16.04 -8.39 -5.33
CA ALA A 233 -16.03 -9.85 -5.41
C ALA A 233 -15.38 -10.38 -6.70
N LYS A 234 -15.66 -9.79 -7.85
CA LYS A 234 -15.04 -10.15 -9.13
C LYS A 234 -13.54 -9.80 -9.15
N PHE A 235 -13.17 -8.65 -8.60
CA PHE A 235 -11.77 -8.25 -8.47
C PHE A 235 -10.98 -9.29 -7.66
N LEU A 236 -11.48 -9.68 -6.49
CA LEU A 236 -10.87 -10.68 -5.64
C LEU A 236 -10.83 -12.07 -6.28
N ALA A 237 -11.85 -12.44 -7.07
CA ALA A 237 -11.85 -13.70 -7.82
C ALA A 237 -10.70 -13.76 -8.84
N VAL A 238 -10.46 -12.69 -9.61
CA VAL A 238 -9.32 -12.62 -10.54
C VAL A 238 -7.99 -12.71 -9.80
N THR A 239 -7.87 -12.06 -8.64
CA THR A 239 -6.67 -12.15 -7.79
C THR A 239 -6.44 -13.58 -7.30
N ALA A 240 -7.49 -14.27 -6.84
CA ALA A 240 -7.43 -15.65 -6.38
C ALA A 240 -7.03 -16.62 -7.52
N ASP A 241 -7.57 -16.40 -8.72
CA ASP A 241 -7.21 -17.19 -9.91
C ASP A 241 -5.72 -17.00 -10.27
N ALA A 242 -5.20 -15.76 -10.21
CA ALA A 242 -3.79 -15.48 -10.44
C ALA A 242 -2.89 -16.17 -9.40
N ASN A 243 -3.26 -16.13 -8.12
CA ASN A 243 -2.56 -16.83 -7.05
C ASN A 243 -2.58 -18.35 -7.26
N THR A 244 -3.71 -18.90 -7.68
CA THR A 244 -3.86 -20.33 -7.99
C THR A 244 -2.98 -20.73 -9.18
N ALA A 245 -2.97 -19.94 -10.26
CA ALA A 245 -2.13 -20.19 -11.43
C ALA A 245 -0.64 -20.16 -11.07
N TRP A 246 -0.20 -19.22 -10.26
CA TRP A 246 1.17 -19.16 -9.74
C TRP A 246 1.57 -20.43 -9.00
N ASN A 247 0.71 -20.89 -8.10
CA ASN A 247 1.00 -22.04 -7.24
C ASN A 247 0.90 -23.41 -7.95
N THR A 248 0.20 -23.50 -9.09
CA THR A 248 -0.15 -24.81 -9.66
C THR A 248 0.41 -25.08 -11.07
N SER A 249 0.52 -24.07 -11.93
CA SER A 249 0.66 -24.41 -13.36
C SER A 249 1.60 -23.54 -14.19
N GLN A 250 1.91 -22.31 -13.82
CA GLN A 250 2.60 -21.38 -14.73
C GLN A 250 3.61 -20.43 -14.08
N PRO A 251 4.41 -20.83 -13.06
CA PRO A 251 5.26 -19.88 -12.35
C PRO A 251 6.31 -19.21 -13.26
N GLU A 252 6.92 -19.96 -14.19
CA GLU A 252 7.96 -19.39 -15.08
C GLU A 252 7.41 -18.36 -16.06
N PHE A 253 6.24 -18.63 -16.65
CA PHE A 253 5.60 -17.69 -17.57
C PHE A 253 5.15 -16.43 -16.84
N MET A 254 4.52 -16.58 -15.69
CA MET A 254 4.05 -15.46 -14.86
C MET A 254 5.23 -14.64 -14.31
N ALA A 255 6.35 -15.28 -13.94
CA ALA A 255 7.51 -14.60 -13.38
C ALA A 255 8.05 -13.49 -14.31
N ASN A 256 8.14 -13.77 -15.62
CA ASN A 256 8.56 -12.76 -16.59
C ASN A 256 7.61 -11.57 -16.67
N MET A 257 6.30 -11.83 -16.69
CA MET A 257 5.27 -10.76 -16.72
C MET A 257 5.31 -9.92 -15.43
N ILE A 258 5.40 -10.58 -14.30
CA ILE A 258 5.43 -9.94 -12.97
C ILE A 258 6.70 -9.10 -12.82
N ALA A 259 7.86 -9.65 -13.18
CA ALA A 259 9.14 -8.94 -13.08
C ALA A 259 9.15 -7.69 -13.95
N GLN A 260 8.68 -7.80 -15.20
CA GLN A 260 8.58 -6.66 -16.10
C GLN A 260 7.64 -5.57 -15.55
N ASP A 261 6.47 -5.94 -15.02
CA ASP A 261 5.50 -5.01 -14.45
C ASP A 261 5.99 -4.39 -13.14
N ALA A 262 6.70 -5.18 -12.32
CA ALA A 262 7.30 -4.70 -11.08
C ALA A 262 8.56 -3.83 -11.29
N GLY A 263 9.07 -3.72 -12.51
CA GLY A 263 10.32 -3.02 -12.79
C GLY A 263 11.57 -3.73 -12.28
N MET A 264 11.52 -5.07 -12.18
CA MET A 264 12.57 -5.92 -11.61
C MET A 264 13.13 -6.89 -12.66
N SER A 265 14.32 -7.44 -12.41
CA SER A 265 14.82 -8.60 -13.14
C SER A 265 14.17 -9.89 -12.61
N VAL A 266 14.00 -10.88 -13.50
CA VAL A 266 13.53 -12.23 -13.13
C VAL A 266 14.57 -12.95 -12.30
#